data_a6a4617253d5acde12cc37eb78a34dd3
#
_entry.id   a6a4617253d5acde12cc37eb78a34dd3
#
_cell.length_a   1.000
_cell.length_b   1.000
_cell.length_c   1.000
_cell.angle_alpha   90.00
_cell.angle_beta   90.00
_cell.angle_gamma   90.00
#
_symmetry.space_group_name_H-M   'P 1'
#
loop_
_entity.id
_entity.type
_entity.pdbx_description
1 polymer ?
#
loop_
_entity_poly.entity_id
_entity_poly.type
_entity_poly.pdbx_seq_one_letter_code
_entity_poly.pdbx_strand_id
1 'polypeptide(L)'
;PKPLDNFRLDKSLLTAGAIVACALPLVYLQIEPALGLPDMLSEQDALYLQTHFPHARLLNHWNYGGILIFRTRGAVPVFVDGRAATAYPEGLLRDYFKLVGSQINETAWDAVLKKYKIDTVLWVKAQQELRWFLVGKRGWKEAYTGSYVSIYVKP
;
A
#
# COMPACT_ATOMS: atom_id res chain seq x y z
N PRO A 1 -16.57 4.76 55.88
CA PRO A 1 -16.65 4.85 54.43
C PRO A 1 -17.88 5.65 54.10
N LYS A 2 -17.69 6.84 53.50
CA LYS A 2 -18.82 7.64 52.98
C LYS A 2 -19.39 6.92 51.75
N PRO A 3 -20.73 6.78 51.64
CA PRO A 3 -21.33 6.26 50.43
C PRO A 3 -21.06 7.25 49.30
N LEU A 4 -20.74 6.71 48.12
CA LEU A 4 -20.66 7.43 46.85
C LEU A 4 -22.09 7.86 46.48
N ASP A 5 -22.49 9.03 46.99
CA ASP A 5 -23.76 9.64 46.67
C ASP A 5 -23.82 10.03 45.19
N ASN A 6 -24.65 9.29 44.47
CA ASN A 6 -25.37 9.68 43.26
C ASN A 6 -24.61 10.59 42.30
N PHE A 7 -23.71 10.00 41.51
CA PHE A 7 -23.22 10.64 40.29
C PHE A 7 -24.42 10.68 39.29
N ARG A 8 -25.27 11.71 39.42
CA ARG A 8 -26.27 12.05 38.40
C ARG A 8 -25.50 12.63 37.23
N LEU A 9 -25.28 11.82 36.21
CA LEU A 9 -24.85 12.31 34.89
C LEU A 9 -25.88 13.37 34.46
N ASP A 10 -25.41 14.61 34.34
CA ASP A 10 -26.22 15.72 33.83
C ASP A 10 -26.68 15.35 32.40
N LYS A 11 -27.99 15.43 32.15
CA LYS A 11 -28.55 15.15 30.83
C LYS A 11 -27.92 15.95 29.70
N SER A 12 -27.43 17.15 30.04
CA SER A 12 -26.70 18.04 29.12
C SER A 12 -25.36 17.47 28.72
N LEU A 13 -24.64 16.81 29.62
CA LEU A 13 -23.36 16.13 29.34
C LEU A 13 -23.57 14.86 28.47
N LEU A 14 -24.66 14.12 28.70
CA LEU A 14 -24.99 12.95 27.88
C LEU A 14 -25.39 13.37 26.46
N THR A 15 -26.17 14.44 26.30
CA THR A 15 -26.52 14.95 24.97
C THR A 15 -25.33 15.56 24.25
N ALA A 16 -24.46 16.29 24.93
CA ALA A 16 -23.22 16.80 24.32
C ALA A 16 -22.29 15.65 23.88
N GLY A 17 -22.12 14.62 24.71
CA GLY A 17 -21.35 13.44 24.38
C GLY A 17 -21.88 12.68 23.16
N ALA A 18 -23.21 12.52 23.07
CA ALA A 18 -23.86 11.87 21.93
C ALA A 18 -23.69 12.67 20.63
N ILE A 19 -23.80 14.01 20.68
CA ILE A 19 -23.58 14.89 19.52
C ILE A 19 -22.12 14.76 19.03
N VAL A 20 -21.16 14.79 19.94
CA VAL A 20 -19.73 14.63 19.59
C VAL A 20 -19.46 13.25 18.99
N ALA A 21 -20.02 12.19 19.59
CA ALA A 21 -19.84 10.83 19.10
C ALA A 21 -20.46 10.60 17.70
N CYS A 22 -21.53 11.31 17.35
CA CYS A 22 -22.14 11.26 16.03
C CYS A 22 -21.44 12.18 15.02
N ALA A 23 -20.92 13.33 15.47
CA ALA A 23 -20.27 14.31 14.59
C ALA A 23 -18.85 13.89 14.19
N LEU A 24 -18.09 13.25 15.08
CA LEU A 24 -16.72 12.81 14.79
C LEU A 24 -16.60 11.89 13.57
N PRO A 25 -17.44 10.86 13.40
CA PRO A 25 -17.40 10.02 12.19
C PRO A 25 -17.77 10.79 10.92
N LEU A 26 -18.74 11.72 11.00
CA LEU A 26 -19.15 12.55 9.87
C LEU A 26 -18.05 13.53 9.45
N VAL A 27 -17.37 14.13 10.42
CA VAL A 27 -16.21 14.99 10.18
C VAL A 27 -15.05 14.19 9.59
N TYR A 28 -14.81 12.98 10.10
CA TYR A 28 -13.78 12.09 9.56
C TYR A 28 -14.05 11.72 8.09
N LEU A 29 -15.29 11.35 7.75
CA LEU A 29 -15.71 11.02 6.38
C LEU A 29 -15.62 12.22 5.41
N GLN A 30 -15.67 13.45 5.91
CA GLN A 30 -15.53 14.67 5.10
C GLN A 30 -14.08 15.15 4.98
N ILE A 31 -13.24 14.87 5.97
CA ILE A 31 -11.83 15.27 5.97
C ILE A 31 -10.99 14.40 5.03
N GLU A 32 -11.31 13.11 4.91
CA GLU A 32 -10.55 12.20 4.05
C GLU A 32 -10.47 12.67 2.58
N PRO A 33 -11.59 13.03 1.91
CA PRO A 33 -11.53 13.61 0.58
C PRO A 33 -10.99 15.05 0.56
N ALA A 34 -11.17 15.82 1.65
CA ALA A 34 -10.69 17.21 1.71
C ALA A 34 -9.17 17.32 1.93
N LEU A 35 -8.54 16.33 2.53
CA LEU A 35 -7.07 16.27 2.67
C LEU A 35 -6.37 15.97 1.34
N GLY A 36 -7.13 15.64 0.28
CA GLY A 36 -6.56 15.42 -1.05
C GLY A 36 -5.43 14.40 -1.07
N LEU A 37 -5.40 13.47 -0.10
CA LEU A 37 -4.43 12.40 -0.11
C LEU A 37 -4.69 11.60 -1.40
N PRO A 38 -3.75 11.62 -2.34
CA PRO A 38 -3.96 10.90 -3.59
C PRO A 38 -4.24 9.45 -3.24
N ASP A 39 -5.29 8.90 -3.81
CA ASP A 39 -5.58 7.46 -3.74
C ASP A 39 -4.48 6.73 -4.51
N MET A 40 -3.29 6.61 -3.86
CA MET A 40 -2.06 6.11 -4.48
C MET A 40 -2.19 4.69 -5.01
N LEU A 41 -3.20 3.96 -4.55
CA LEU A 41 -3.57 2.63 -5.04
C LEU A 41 -5.08 2.51 -4.88
N SER A 42 -5.83 2.54 -5.98
CA SER A 42 -7.29 2.44 -5.94
C SER A 42 -7.77 1.04 -5.54
N GLU A 43 -9.03 0.94 -5.14
CA GLU A 43 -9.65 -0.36 -4.89
C GLU A 43 -9.64 -1.23 -6.15
N GLN A 44 -9.86 -0.62 -7.31
CA GLN A 44 -9.81 -1.29 -8.60
C GLN A 44 -8.41 -1.85 -8.92
N ASP A 45 -7.33 -1.11 -8.60
CA ASP A 45 -5.95 -1.57 -8.78
C ASP A 45 -5.68 -2.82 -7.94
N ALA A 46 -6.10 -2.79 -6.66
CA ALA A 46 -5.92 -3.91 -5.74
C ALA A 46 -6.76 -5.13 -6.15
N LEU A 47 -8.01 -4.91 -6.55
CA LEU A 47 -8.91 -5.97 -7.04
C LEU A 47 -8.36 -6.61 -8.32
N TYR A 48 -7.83 -5.80 -9.24
CA TYR A 48 -7.22 -6.32 -10.46
C TYR A 48 -6.07 -7.27 -10.14
N LEU A 49 -5.16 -6.85 -9.25
CA LEU A 49 -4.02 -7.67 -8.83
C LEU A 49 -4.49 -8.98 -8.14
N GLN A 50 -5.44 -8.87 -7.22
CA GLN A 50 -5.97 -10.02 -6.49
C GLN A 50 -6.68 -11.03 -7.42
N THR A 51 -7.39 -10.55 -8.43
CA THR A 51 -8.17 -11.40 -9.34
C THR A 51 -7.29 -12.08 -10.37
N HIS A 52 -6.33 -11.35 -10.95
CA HIS A 52 -5.54 -11.86 -12.08
C HIS A 52 -4.23 -12.50 -11.65
N PHE A 53 -3.70 -12.12 -10.47
CA PHE A 53 -2.40 -12.57 -9.98
C PHE A 53 -2.43 -12.98 -8.51
N PRO A 54 -3.36 -13.86 -8.08
CA PRO A 54 -3.55 -14.20 -6.66
C PRO A 54 -2.35 -14.91 -6.03
N HIS A 55 -1.50 -15.51 -6.84
CA HIS A 55 -0.31 -16.25 -6.39
C HIS A 55 1.00 -15.60 -6.84
N ALA A 56 0.95 -14.31 -7.20
CA ALA A 56 2.12 -13.57 -7.66
C ALA A 56 3.24 -13.54 -6.62
N ARG A 57 4.45 -13.74 -7.07
CA ARG A 57 5.65 -13.33 -6.33
C ARG A 57 5.88 -11.86 -6.60
N LEU A 58 5.13 -11.06 -5.86
CA LEU A 58 5.00 -9.62 -6.07
C LEU A 58 6.22 -8.87 -5.54
N LEU A 59 6.77 -7.96 -6.33
CA LEU A 59 7.61 -6.86 -5.89
C LEU A 59 6.80 -5.57 -5.96
N ASN A 60 6.47 -4.99 -4.83
CA ASN A 60 5.71 -3.74 -4.77
C ASN A 60 6.57 -2.57 -4.31
N HIS A 61 6.20 -1.37 -4.76
CA HIS A 61 6.76 -0.15 -4.20
C HIS A 61 6.32 0.00 -2.72
N TRP A 62 7.23 0.47 -1.86
CA TRP A 62 7.05 0.60 -0.42
C TRP A 62 5.73 1.26 0.00
N ASN A 63 5.40 2.39 -0.65
CA ASN A 63 4.21 3.17 -0.31
C ASN A 63 2.89 2.42 -0.54
N TYR A 64 2.89 1.37 -1.35
CA TYR A 64 1.67 0.62 -1.68
C TYR A 64 1.45 -0.61 -0.81
N GLY A 65 2.49 -1.10 -0.12
CA GLY A 65 2.40 -2.36 0.62
C GLY A 65 1.30 -2.36 1.67
N GLY A 66 1.25 -1.34 2.52
CA GLY A 66 0.22 -1.23 3.57
C GLY A 66 -1.19 -1.08 3.01
N ILE A 67 -1.36 -0.25 1.97
CA ILE A 67 -2.66 -0.05 1.30
C ILE A 67 -3.11 -1.35 0.61
N LEU A 68 -2.18 -2.08 -0.02
CA LEU A 68 -2.47 -3.35 -0.67
C LEU A 68 -2.93 -4.41 0.33
N ILE A 69 -2.23 -4.55 1.46
CA ILE A 69 -2.65 -5.45 2.55
C ILE A 69 -4.06 -5.11 3.02
N PHE A 70 -4.34 -3.83 3.24
CA PHE A 70 -5.66 -3.37 3.70
C PHE A 70 -6.75 -3.69 2.66
N ARG A 71 -6.58 -3.30 1.40
CA ARG A 71 -7.59 -3.45 0.34
C ARG A 71 -7.81 -4.91 -0.07
N THR A 72 -6.78 -5.74 -0.03
CA THR A 72 -6.90 -7.18 -0.35
C THR A 72 -7.19 -8.04 0.89
N ARG A 73 -7.31 -7.43 2.08
CA ARG A 73 -7.43 -8.15 3.36
C ARG A 73 -6.33 -9.18 3.57
N GLY A 74 -5.13 -8.86 3.09
CA GLY A 74 -3.96 -9.75 3.17
C GLY A 74 -3.95 -10.91 2.16
N ALA A 75 -4.90 -10.96 1.23
CA ALA A 75 -4.94 -12.03 0.23
C ALA A 75 -3.77 -11.99 -0.78
N VAL A 76 -3.20 -10.81 -1.02
CA VAL A 76 -2.01 -10.65 -1.86
C VAL A 76 -0.80 -10.42 -0.97
N PRO A 77 0.20 -11.33 -0.99
CA PRO A 77 1.43 -11.12 -0.24
C PRO A 77 2.23 -9.97 -0.81
N VAL A 78 2.76 -9.10 0.07
CA VAL A 78 3.58 -7.96 -0.32
C VAL A 78 5.06 -8.25 -0.09
N PHE A 79 5.92 -7.63 -0.89
CA PHE A 79 7.37 -7.74 -0.72
C PHE A 79 7.85 -6.88 0.45
N VAL A 80 7.34 -5.65 0.54
CA VAL A 80 7.64 -4.70 1.63
C VAL A 80 6.43 -3.80 1.93
N ASP A 81 6.37 -3.30 3.16
CA ASP A 81 5.45 -2.26 3.60
C ASP A 81 6.06 -1.36 4.69
N GLY A 82 5.28 -0.42 5.22
CA GLY A 82 5.72 0.56 6.21
C GLY A 82 6.20 0.00 7.55
N ARG A 83 6.03 -1.30 7.84
CA ARG A 83 6.53 -1.94 9.07
C ARG A 83 8.05 -2.10 9.09
N ALA A 84 8.71 -1.98 7.95
CA ALA A 84 10.16 -1.91 7.83
C ALA A 84 10.93 -3.02 8.59
N ALA A 85 11.95 -2.62 9.33
CA ALA A 85 12.80 -3.54 10.09
C ALA A 85 12.06 -4.33 11.18
N THR A 86 10.84 -3.96 11.55
CA THR A 86 10.04 -4.72 12.53
C THR A 86 9.40 -5.98 11.93
N ALA A 87 9.22 -6.02 10.60
CA ALA A 87 8.55 -7.13 9.92
C ALA A 87 9.42 -7.87 8.91
N TYR A 88 10.51 -7.25 8.44
CA TYR A 88 11.32 -7.79 7.36
C TYR A 88 12.78 -7.96 7.75
N PRO A 89 13.44 -9.05 7.29
CA PRO A 89 14.87 -9.26 7.51
C PRO A 89 15.72 -8.13 6.91
N GLU A 90 16.78 -7.72 7.60
CA GLU A 90 17.68 -6.64 7.13
C GLU A 90 18.21 -6.88 5.72
N GLY A 91 18.53 -8.12 5.36
CA GLY A 91 19.02 -8.47 4.02
C GLY A 91 18.01 -8.20 2.91
N LEU A 92 16.70 -8.43 3.16
CA LEU A 92 15.64 -8.12 2.22
C LEU A 92 15.49 -6.61 2.04
N LEU A 93 15.50 -5.86 3.14
CA LEU A 93 15.40 -4.39 3.09
C LEU A 93 16.60 -3.77 2.38
N ARG A 94 17.81 -4.28 2.64
CA ARG A 94 19.02 -3.82 1.96
C ARG A 94 18.94 -4.04 0.45
N ASP A 95 18.42 -5.18 0.01
CA ASP A 95 18.23 -5.46 -1.41
C ASP A 95 17.15 -4.57 -2.01
N TYR A 96 16.04 -4.38 -1.30
CA TYR A 96 14.97 -3.49 -1.73
C TYR A 96 15.45 -2.04 -1.92
N PHE A 97 16.20 -1.49 -0.95
CA PHE A 97 16.65 -0.10 -1.03
C PHE A 97 17.65 0.17 -2.16
N LYS A 98 18.26 -0.86 -2.76
CA LYS A 98 19.06 -0.70 -4.00
C LYS A 98 18.18 -0.43 -5.22
N LEU A 99 16.87 -0.72 -5.15
CA LEU A 99 15.92 -0.51 -6.24
C LEU A 99 15.28 0.88 -6.20
N VAL A 100 15.27 1.51 -5.02
CA VAL A 100 14.60 2.78 -4.79
C VAL A 100 15.59 3.92 -5.06
N GLY A 101 15.33 4.71 -6.09
CA GLY A 101 16.17 5.85 -6.46
C GLY A 101 15.58 6.58 -7.67
N SER A 102 16.17 7.74 -7.98
CA SER A 102 15.78 8.52 -9.15
C SER A 102 16.20 7.87 -10.48
N GLN A 103 17.21 7.00 -10.44
CA GLN A 103 17.70 6.27 -11.61
C GLN A 103 17.60 4.76 -11.39
N ILE A 104 17.30 4.02 -12.45
CA ILE A 104 17.22 2.56 -12.40
C ILE A 104 18.62 1.95 -12.38
N ASN A 105 18.93 1.26 -11.30
CA ASN A 105 20.09 0.38 -11.24
C ASN A 105 19.74 -0.99 -11.80
N GLU A 106 19.93 -1.19 -13.11
CA GLU A 106 19.53 -2.41 -13.81
C GLU A 106 20.13 -3.68 -13.20
N THR A 107 21.39 -3.64 -12.79
CA THR A 107 22.07 -4.79 -12.16
C THR A 107 21.42 -5.16 -10.82
N ALA A 108 21.05 -4.16 -10.01
CA ALA A 108 20.37 -4.41 -8.75
C ALA A 108 18.96 -4.96 -8.98
N TRP A 109 18.22 -4.42 -9.96
CA TRP A 109 16.91 -4.92 -10.34
C TRP A 109 16.97 -6.38 -10.79
N ASP A 110 17.85 -6.72 -11.74
CA ASP A 110 18.03 -8.12 -12.21
C ASP A 110 18.38 -9.06 -11.06
N ALA A 111 19.28 -8.66 -10.17
CA ALA A 111 19.67 -9.46 -9.01
C ALA A 111 18.49 -9.74 -8.07
N VAL A 112 17.68 -8.72 -7.76
CA VAL A 112 16.51 -8.85 -6.88
C VAL A 112 15.43 -9.70 -7.54
N LEU A 113 15.06 -9.40 -8.80
CA LEU A 113 14.08 -10.17 -9.55
C LEU A 113 14.43 -11.66 -9.58
N LYS A 114 15.69 -11.98 -9.81
CA LYS A 114 16.20 -13.36 -9.85
C LYS A 114 16.22 -13.99 -8.45
N LYS A 115 16.80 -13.32 -7.46
CA LYS A 115 16.98 -13.82 -6.08
C LYS A 115 15.65 -14.21 -5.44
N TYR A 116 14.65 -13.35 -5.58
CA TYR A 116 13.33 -13.54 -4.97
C TYR A 116 12.32 -14.17 -5.92
N LYS A 117 12.76 -14.56 -7.12
CA LYS A 117 11.95 -15.21 -8.17
C LYS A 117 10.69 -14.38 -8.48
N ILE A 118 10.84 -13.06 -8.53
CA ILE A 118 9.74 -12.13 -8.80
C ILE A 118 9.18 -12.38 -10.20
N ASP A 119 7.87 -12.45 -10.30
CA ASP A 119 7.13 -12.61 -11.57
C ASP A 119 6.15 -11.46 -11.81
N THR A 120 5.88 -10.64 -10.80
CA THR A 120 4.96 -9.51 -10.88
C THR A 120 5.54 -8.30 -10.16
N VAL A 121 5.45 -7.12 -10.77
CA VAL A 121 5.93 -5.85 -10.21
C VAL A 121 4.78 -4.86 -10.19
N LEU A 122 4.44 -4.32 -9.00
CA LEU A 122 3.50 -3.22 -8.80
C LEU A 122 4.30 -1.96 -8.44
N TRP A 123 4.30 -0.98 -9.33
CA TRP A 123 5.17 0.18 -9.16
C TRP A 123 4.52 1.51 -9.52
N VAL A 124 5.20 2.61 -9.20
CA VAL A 124 4.76 3.97 -9.53
C VAL A 124 4.73 4.17 -11.04
N LYS A 125 3.55 4.49 -11.61
CA LYS A 125 3.36 4.72 -13.04
C LYS A 125 4.26 5.82 -13.61
N ALA A 126 4.53 6.86 -12.81
CA ALA A 126 5.36 7.99 -13.23
C ALA A 126 6.82 7.61 -13.52
N GLN A 127 7.30 6.45 -13.00
CA GLN A 127 8.67 6.01 -13.21
C GLN A 127 8.83 5.31 -14.57
N GLN A 128 8.86 6.10 -15.64
CA GLN A 128 8.94 5.62 -17.01
C GLN A 128 10.22 4.83 -17.32
N GLU A 129 11.33 5.11 -16.62
CA GLU A 129 12.59 4.39 -16.75
C GLU A 129 12.43 2.90 -16.36
N LEU A 130 11.64 2.61 -15.30
CA LEU A 130 11.35 1.24 -14.91
C LEU A 130 10.52 0.53 -15.99
N ARG A 131 9.53 1.20 -16.56
CA ARG A 131 8.75 0.66 -17.67
C ARG A 131 9.65 0.31 -18.84
N TRP A 132 10.52 1.24 -19.24
CA TRP A 132 11.48 0.98 -20.32
C TRP A 132 12.42 -0.19 -20.02
N PHE A 133 12.91 -0.29 -18.77
CA PHE A 133 13.76 -1.40 -18.35
C PHE A 133 13.01 -2.74 -18.40
N LEU A 134 11.84 -2.84 -17.76
CA LEU A 134 11.09 -4.10 -17.69
C LEU A 134 10.55 -4.51 -19.06
N VAL A 135 9.83 -3.61 -19.72
CA VAL A 135 9.15 -3.93 -20.99
C VAL A 135 10.13 -3.89 -22.16
N GLY A 136 10.91 -2.82 -22.29
CA GLY A 136 11.80 -2.62 -23.45
C GLY A 136 13.02 -3.51 -23.43
N LYS A 137 13.64 -3.74 -22.27
CA LYS A 137 14.88 -4.52 -22.19
C LYS A 137 14.71 -5.96 -21.70
N ARG A 138 13.70 -6.23 -20.88
CA ARG A 138 13.51 -7.56 -20.24
C ARG A 138 12.32 -8.33 -20.78
N GLY A 139 11.56 -7.74 -21.71
CA GLY A 139 10.44 -8.40 -22.38
C GLY A 139 9.23 -8.64 -21.47
N TRP A 140 9.14 -7.95 -20.33
CA TRP A 140 7.97 -8.02 -19.48
C TRP A 140 6.77 -7.37 -20.17
N LYS A 141 5.56 -7.70 -19.71
CA LYS A 141 4.33 -7.10 -20.20
C LYS A 141 3.79 -6.14 -19.15
N GLU A 142 3.37 -4.95 -19.58
CA GLU A 142 2.55 -4.09 -18.75
C GLU A 142 1.11 -4.61 -18.81
N ALA A 143 0.72 -5.37 -17.77
CA ALA A 143 -0.56 -6.04 -17.72
C ALA A 143 -1.71 -5.11 -17.31
N TYR A 144 -1.38 -4.04 -16.58
CA TYR A 144 -2.37 -3.08 -16.08
C TYR A 144 -1.75 -1.72 -15.86
N THR A 145 -2.54 -0.68 -16.10
CA THR A 145 -2.18 0.71 -15.82
C THR A 145 -3.35 1.41 -15.15
N GLY A 146 -3.18 1.72 -13.87
CA GLY A 146 -4.12 2.54 -13.09
C GLY A 146 -3.82 4.03 -13.18
N SER A 147 -4.39 4.81 -12.27
CA SER A 147 -4.12 6.26 -12.19
C SER A 147 -2.69 6.55 -11.75
N TYR A 148 -2.20 5.84 -10.73
CA TYR A 148 -0.90 6.10 -10.11
C TYR A 148 0.06 4.91 -10.19
N VAL A 149 -0.42 3.73 -10.54
CA VAL A 149 0.35 2.49 -10.54
C VAL A 149 0.33 1.82 -11.91
N SER A 150 1.37 1.05 -12.19
CA SER A 150 1.40 0.06 -13.27
C SER A 150 1.78 -1.31 -12.71
N ILE A 151 1.21 -2.37 -13.30
CA ILE A 151 1.52 -3.76 -12.98
C ILE A 151 2.22 -4.38 -14.18
N TYR A 152 3.43 -4.87 -13.93
CA TYR A 152 4.24 -5.55 -14.92
C TYR A 152 4.33 -7.03 -14.58
N VAL A 153 4.23 -7.90 -15.57
CA VAL A 153 4.30 -9.36 -15.39
C VAL A 153 5.36 -9.96 -16.29
N LYS A 154 6.05 -10.93 -15.75
CA LYS A 154 7.02 -11.71 -16.50
C LYS A 154 6.30 -12.61 -17.49
N PRO A 155 6.77 -12.73 -18.75
CA PRO A 155 6.20 -13.67 -19.73
C PRO A 155 6.38 -15.14 -19.32
#